data_dbf3993edb8d8f5b8573b41163c2c9e7
#
_entry.id   dbf3993edb8d8f5b8573b41163c2c9e7
#
_cell.length_a   1.000
_cell.length_b   1.000
_cell.length_c   1.000
_cell.angle_alpha   90.00
_cell.angle_beta   90.00
_cell.angle_gamma   90.00
#
_symmetry.space_group_name_H-M   'P 1'
#
loop_
_entity.id
_entity.type
_entity.pdbx_description
1 polymer ?
#
loop_
_entity_poly.entity_id
_entity_poly.type
_entity_poly.pdbx_seq_one_letter_code
_entity_poly.pdbx_strand_id
1 'polypeptide(L)'
;PATPVPEAENGVTTEAPSVEAPAAPAAPAEKPAETAEAAPAAAASPAPAPKAEAPARPAPRPAAAKPEPKPAVNEIKPELVAPEQLHDRLAELKNQGYALLENLTGVDWGEEGLGAVYTLTNPETFEMVHVKAVSPNREQPVLPSACDLWDIANFYEREVYDFYGVIFVNHPDLRRIFLREDWVGFPFRKDDKPEEKNEEIAVGDEPISDLAPCYTLNVDGTLHCEHTPLFADDDYVINLGPQHPSTHGVLHFRTRIDGEIITKIDPHLGYIHRSIEKISEDLTYPQTLALTDRMDYLGAMQNRHALCACIEQAMGVEVSDRVQVIRTIMDELQRIDSHILFFSCLCQDLGATTAFLYGFRDREKILDIFEETCGGRLILNYNMIGGLAYDIHPNFQHRVKEFITTMRESLKEYDDIFTGNVIFQTRAKGVGV
;
A
#
# COMPACT_ATOMS: atom_id res chain seq x y z
N PRO A 1 15.25 -61.46 27.74
CA PRO A 1 14.25 -62.27 27.09
C PRO A 1 12.94 -61.51 27.05
N ALA A 2 12.57 -61.07 25.84
CA ALA A 2 11.36 -60.44 25.59
C ALA A 2 10.26 -61.39 25.20
N THR A 3 9.13 -61.30 25.80
CA THR A 3 7.92 -62.02 25.41
C THR A 3 7.15 -61.25 24.35
N PRO A 4 6.61 -61.89 23.31
CA PRO A 4 5.85 -61.23 22.25
C PRO A 4 4.40 -61.02 22.66
N VAL A 5 3.81 -59.92 22.21
CA VAL A 5 2.40 -59.58 22.33
C VAL A 5 1.67 -60.09 21.07
N PRO A 6 0.46 -60.64 21.17
CA PRO A 6 -0.22 -61.27 20.04
C PRO A 6 -0.96 -60.23 19.17
N GLU A 7 -0.94 -60.49 17.84
CA GLU A 7 -1.77 -59.87 16.83
C GLU A 7 -3.26 -60.16 17.10
N ALA A 8 -4.08 -59.15 17.05
CA ALA A 8 -5.52 -59.27 16.99
C ALA A 8 -6.02 -58.82 15.61
N GLU A 9 -6.39 -59.80 14.80
CA GLU A 9 -7.26 -59.65 13.65
C GLU A 9 -8.65 -59.18 14.12
N ASN A 10 -9.14 -58.08 13.58
CA ASN A 10 -10.59 -57.89 13.43
C ASN A 10 -10.85 -56.93 12.27
N GLY A 11 -11.25 -57.52 11.15
CA GLY A 11 -11.84 -56.81 10.04
C GLY A 11 -13.25 -56.35 10.42
N VAL A 12 -13.46 -55.03 10.31
CA VAL A 12 -14.78 -54.44 10.21
C VAL A 12 -14.73 -53.44 9.02
N THR A 13 -15.30 -53.90 7.92
CA THR A 13 -15.66 -53.04 6.79
C THR A 13 -16.84 -52.21 7.22
N THR A 14 -16.66 -50.90 7.43
CA THR A 14 -17.76 -49.94 7.50
C THR A 14 -17.84 -49.18 6.18
N GLU A 15 -18.87 -49.48 5.40
CA GLU A 15 -19.27 -48.67 4.26
C GLU A 15 -19.63 -47.27 4.76
N ALA A 16 -19.01 -46.25 4.12
CA ALA A 16 -19.38 -44.84 4.28
C ALA A 16 -20.72 -44.57 3.55
N PRO A 17 -21.66 -43.86 4.17
CA PRO A 17 -22.87 -43.46 3.46
C PRO A 17 -22.56 -42.43 2.39
N SER A 18 -22.96 -42.69 1.14
CA SER A 18 -22.96 -41.76 0.04
C SER A 18 -23.91 -40.59 0.32
N VAL A 19 -23.35 -39.38 0.47
CA VAL A 19 -24.15 -38.16 0.52
C VAL A 19 -24.40 -37.72 -0.92
N GLU A 20 -25.66 -37.84 -1.36
CA GLU A 20 -26.12 -37.27 -2.61
C GLU A 20 -25.98 -35.73 -2.59
N ALA A 21 -25.34 -35.19 -3.61
CA ALA A 21 -25.27 -33.75 -3.82
C ALA A 21 -26.67 -33.19 -4.15
N PRO A 22 -27.04 -32.02 -3.61
CA PRO A 22 -28.33 -31.42 -3.96
C PRO A 22 -28.34 -30.95 -5.43
N ALA A 23 -29.40 -31.31 -6.15
CA ALA A 23 -29.62 -30.93 -7.54
C ALA A 23 -29.69 -29.41 -7.73
N ALA A 24 -29.08 -28.93 -8.81
CA ALA A 24 -29.13 -27.52 -9.23
C ALA A 24 -30.60 -27.09 -9.50
N PRO A 25 -31.00 -25.85 -9.17
CA PRO A 25 -32.31 -25.35 -9.46
C PRO A 25 -32.53 -25.21 -10.97
N ALA A 26 -33.68 -25.72 -11.44
CA ALA A 26 -34.14 -25.68 -12.83
C ALA A 26 -34.32 -24.22 -13.31
N ALA A 27 -33.91 -23.95 -14.56
CA ALA A 27 -34.15 -22.70 -15.25
C ALA A 27 -35.68 -22.41 -15.37
N PRO A 28 -36.11 -21.13 -15.28
CA PRO A 28 -37.51 -20.76 -15.41
C PRO A 28 -38.01 -20.97 -16.85
N ALA A 29 -39.19 -21.59 -16.99
CA ALA A 29 -39.85 -21.89 -18.23
C ALA A 29 -40.21 -20.63 -19.03
N GLU A 30 -39.99 -20.69 -20.34
CA GLU A 30 -40.41 -19.69 -21.32
C GLU A 30 -41.95 -19.53 -21.28
N LYS A 31 -42.42 -18.27 -21.22
CA LYS A 31 -43.81 -17.91 -21.41
C LYS A 31 -44.14 -17.91 -22.89
N PRO A 32 -45.33 -18.36 -23.30
CA PRO A 32 -45.74 -18.40 -24.69
C PRO A 32 -45.99 -16.98 -25.24
N ALA A 33 -45.66 -16.80 -26.52
CA ALA A 33 -45.84 -15.58 -27.29
C ALA A 33 -47.31 -15.19 -27.37
N GLU A 34 -47.63 -13.97 -27.00
CA GLU A 34 -48.94 -13.35 -27.20
C GLU A 34 -48.96 -12.61 -28.53
N THR A 35 -50.03 -12.83 -29.26
CA THR A 35 -50.27 -12.40 -30.64
C THR A 35 -50.32 -10.87 -30.77
N ALA A 36 -49.71 -10.36 -31.83
CA ALA A 36 -49.74 -8.96 -32.26
C ALA A 36 -51.18 -8.49 -32.55
N GLU A 37 -51.61 -7.44 -31.88
CA GLU A 37 -52.80 -6.67 -32.23
C GLU A 37 -52.40 -5.31 -32.80
N ALA A 38 -53.12 -4.89 -33.82
CA ALA A 38 -52.79 -3.82 -34.74
C ALA A 38 -52.76 -2.42 -34.06
N ALA A 39 -51.80 -1.60 -34.48
CA ALA A 39 -51.68 -0.20 -34.13
C ALA A 39 -52.81 0.68 -34.70
N PRO A 40 -53.37 1.63 -33.95
CA PRO A 40 -54.18 2.70 -34.49
C PRO A 40 -53.34 3.88 -34.99
N ALA A 41 -53.88 4.54 -35.99
CA ALA A 41 -53.31 5.56 -36.85
C ALA A 41 -52.68 6.79 -36.15
N ALA A 42 -51.69 7.32 -36.78
CA ALA A 42 -50.94 8.51 -36.46
C ALA A 42 -51.80 9.76 -36.19
N ALA A 43 -51.66 10.36 -35.03
CA ALA A 43 -52.08 11.75 -34.76
C ALA A 43 -50.94 12.70 -35.11
N ALA A 44 -51.30 13.77 -35.83
CA ALA A 44 -50.40 14.81 -36.38
C ALA A 44 -49.57 15.50 -35.32
N SER A 45 -48.27 15.65 -35.59
CA SER A 45 -47.32 16.46 -34.82
C SER A 45 -47.73 17.93 -34.77
N PRO A 46 -47.65 18.60 -33.59
CA PRO A 46 -47.81 20.07 -33.54
C PRO A 46 -46.55 20.77 -34.11
N ALA A 47 -46.76 21.92 -34.70
CA ALA A 47 -45.76 22.77 -35.32
C ALA A 47 -44.66 23.20 -34.31
N PRO A 48 -43.41 23.41 -34.75
CA PRO A 48 -42.32 23.77 -33.87
C PRO A 48 -42.51 25.19 -33.31
N ALA A 49 -42.34 25.33 -32.00
CA ALA A 49 -42.30 26.60 -31.30
C ALA A 49 -41.11 27.46 -31.78
N PRO A 50 -41.21 28.80 -31.75
CA PRO A 50 -40.15 29.68 -32.19
C PRO A 50 -38.89 29.50 -31.34
N LYS A 51 -37.73 29.33 -31.97
CA LYS A 51 -36.42 29.22 -31.31
C LYS A 51 -36.17 30.52 -30.51
N ALA A 52 -36.05 30.40 -29.19
CA ALA A 52 -35.50 31.46 -28.36
C ALA A 52 -34.07 31.74 -28.80
N GLU A 53 -33.74 32.98 -29.06
CA GLU A 53 -32.37 33.44 -29.34
C GLU A 53 -31.48 33.10 -28.16
N ALA A 54 -30.39 32.41 -28.45
CA ALA A 54 -29.37 32.10 -27.46
C ALA A 54 -28.74 33.42 -26.96
N PRO A 55 -28.48 33.59 -25.67
CA PRO A 55 -27.82 34.76 -25.14
C PRO A 55 -26.44 34.93 -25.80
N ALA A 56 -26.13 36.17 -26.24
CA ALA A 56 -24.87 36.51 -26.88
C ALA A 56 -23.67 36.05 -26.01
N ARG A 57 -22.72 35.37 -26.63
CA ARG A 57 -21.45 35.00 -25.96
C ARG A 57 -20.81 36.28 -25.41
N PRO A 58 -20.40 36.26 -24.10
CA PRO A 58 -19.65 37.42 -23.58
C PRO A 58 -18.37 37.60 -24.37
N ALA A 59 -18.00 38.85 -24.61
CA ALA A 59 -16.76 39.22 -25.31
C ALA A 59 -15.55 38.54 -24.63
N PRO A 60 -14.51 38.12 -25.40
CA PRO A 60 -13.32 37.54 -24.83
C PRO A 60 -12.68 38.53 -23.85
N ARG A 61 -12.49 38.07 -22.60
CA ARG A 61 -11.73 38.86 -21.63
C ARG A 61 -10.34 39.13 -22.20
N PRO A 62 -9.78 40.35 -21.97
CA PRO A 62 -8.41 40.62 -22.37
C PRO A 62 -7.50 39.53 -21.76
N ALA A 63 -6.59 39.02 -22.59
CA ALA A 63 -5.62 38.03 -22.16
C ALA A 63 -4.91 38.54 -20.91
N ALA A 64 -5.05 37.79 -19.80
CA ALA A 64 -4.29 38.05 -18.59
C ALA A 64 -2.80 38.07 -18.96
N ALA A 65 -2.04 39.04 -18.44
CA ALA A 65 -0.61 39.09 -18.59
C ALA A 65 -0.05 37.71 -18.18
N LYS A 66 0.90 37.18 -18.99
CA LYS A 66 1.57 35.93 -18.64
C LYS A 66 2.13 36.09 -17.22
N PRO A 67 1.82 35.20 -16.31
CA PRO A 67 2.40 35.22 -14.96
C PRO A 67 3.93 35.20 -15.10
N GLU A 68 4.60 36.01 -14.30
CA GLU A 68 6.05 35.91 -14.18
C GLU A 68 6.44 34.49 -13.81
N PRO A 69 7.53 33.93 -14.39
CA PRO A 69 7.97 32.58 -14.06
C PRO A 69 8.21 32.51 -12.55
N LYS A 70 7.49 31.64 -11.85
CA LYS A 70 7.75 31.33 -10.44
C LYS A 70 9.23 30.95 -10.31
N PRO A 71 9.88 31.29 -9.19
CA PRO A 71 11.25 30.84 -8.96
C PRO A 71 11.31 29.33 -9.15
N ALA A 72 12.33 28.88 -9.87
CA ALA A 72 12.56 27.46 -10.12
C ALA A 72 12.39 26.69 -8.80
N VAL A 73 11.59 25.65 -8.83
CA VAL A 73 11.50 24.68 -7.73
C VAL A 73 12.94 24.38 -7.32
N ASN A 74 13.27 24.52 -6.04
CA ASN A 74 14.59 24.15 -5.54
C ASN A 74 14.84 22.71 -5.99
N GLU A 75 15.71 22.53 -7.00
CA GLU A 75 16.17 21.19 -7.37
C GLU A 75 16.79 20.56 -6.14
N ILE A 76 16.15 19.54 -5.60
CA ILE A 76 16.75 18.72 -4.57
C ILE A 76 17.93 18.01 -5.23
N LYS A 77 19.15 18.49 -4.94
CA LYS A 77 20.39 17.87 -5.41
C LYS A 77 20.88 16.95 -4.31
N PRO A 78 20.83 15.63 -4.50
CA PRO A 78 21.39 14.71 -3.53
C PRO A 78 22.91 14.92 -3.46
N GLU A 79 23.45 14.88 -2.25
CA GLU A 79 24.89 14.82 -2.01
C GLU A 79 25.43 13.51 -2.58
N LEU A 80 26.38 13.59 -3.53
CA LEU A 80 27.02 12.39 -4.07
C LEU A 80 28.15 11.96 -3.14
N VAL A 81 28.05 10.74 -2.64
CA VAL A 81 29.03 10.15 -1.71
C VAL A 81 29.58 8.86 -2.32
N ALA A 82 30.92 8.69 -2.26
CA ALA A 82 31.53 7.44 -2.70
C ALA A 82 31.13 6.27 -1.81
N PRO A 83 30.96 5.05 -2.36
CA PRO A 83 30.52 3.87 -1.59
C PRO A 83 31.35 3.64 -0.31
N GLU A 84 32.65 3.82 -0.38
CA GLU A 84 33.58 3.61 0.75
C GLU A 84 33.39 4.61 1.90
N GLN A 85 32.84 5.79 1.62
CA GLN A 85 32.60 6.86 2.58
C GLN A 85 31.13 6.94 3.04
N LEU A 86 30.26 6.14 2.43
CA LEU A 86 28.82 6.24 2.62
C LEU A 86 28.41 6.02 4.09
N HIS A 87 28.90 4.96 4.71
CA HIS A 87 28.54 4.62 6.09
C HIS A 87 28.96 5.72 7.08
N ASP A 88 30.21 6.20 6.96
CA ASP A 88 30.73 7.26 7.82
C ASP A 88 29.92 8.56 7.64
N ARG A 89 29.57 8.90 6.39
CA ARG A 89 28.78 10.09 6.09
C ARG A 89 27.36 10.01 6.66
N LEU A 90 26.73 8.85 6.55
CA LEU A 90 25.40 8.60 7.16
C LEU A 90 25.46 8.70 8.70
N ALA A 91 26.50 8.16 9.31
CA ALA A 91 26.72 8.27 10.75
C ALA A 91 26.93 9.73 11.21
N GLU A 92 27.69 10.52 10.44
CA GLU A 92 27.85 11.96 10.71
C GLU A 92 26.51 12.70 10.65
N LEU A 93 25.70 12.46 9.62
CA LEU A 93 24.38 13.10 9.46
C LEU A 93 23.45 12.72 10.61
N LYS A 94 23.45 11.45 11.02
CA LYS A 94 22.69 11.00 12.19
C LYS A 94 23.12 11.76 13.45
N ASN A 95 24.41 11.94 13.69
CA ASN A 95 24.93 12.70 14.81
C ASN A 95 24.63 14.20 14.73
N GLN A 96 24.41 14.76 13.54
CA GLN A 96 23.96 16.14 13.30
C GLN A 96 22.46 16.35 13.55
N GLY A 97 21.73 15.29 13.92
CA GLY A 97 20.29 15.36 14.25
C GLY A 97 19.36 14.84 13.14
N TYR A 98 19.89 14.36 12.00
CA TYR A 98 19.08 13.68 10.99
C TYR A 98 18.81 12.23 11.43
N ALA A 99 17.99 12.12 12.49
CA ALA A 99 17.79 10.85 13.18
C ALA A 99 16.84 9.90 12.47
N LEU A 100 16.05 10.38 11.52
CA LEU A 100 15.04 9.59 10.82
C LEU A 100 15.51 9.25 9.40
N LEU A 101 15.64 7.95 9.10
CA LEU A 101 15.76 7.46 7.72
C LEU A 101 14.35 7.35 7.14
N GLU A 102 13.92 8.41 6.47
CA GLU A 102 12.57 8.52 5.88
C GLU A 102 12.36 7.55 4.74
N ASN A 103 13.35 7.41 3.87
CA ASN A 103 13.31 6.55 2.70
C ASN A 103 14.72 6.14 2.25
N LEU A 104 14.81 4.94 1.69
CA LEU A 104 15.97 4.45 0.95
C LEU A 104 15.44 3.75 -0.29
N THR A 105 15.84 4.19 -1.47
CA THR A 105 15.38 3.62 -2.73
C THR A 105 16.53 3.32 -3.66
N GLY A 106 16.43 2.20 -4.40
CA GLY A 106 17.37 1.83 -5.46
C GLY A 106 17.14 2.65 -6.73
N VAL A 107 18.18 2.90 -7.46
CA VAL A 107 18.10 3.56 -8.77
C VAL A 107 19.13 2.95 -9.73
N ASP A 108 18.69 2.74 -10.97
CA ASP A 108 19.57 2.40 -12.10
C ASP A 108 19.84 3.65 -12.93
N TRP A 109 21.08 4.17 -12.83
CA TRP A 109 21.54 5.34 -13.60
C TRP A 109 22.15 4.98 -14.97
N GLY A 110 21.91 3.77 -15.45
CA GLY A 110 22.47 3.31 -16.73
C GLY A 110 23.99 3.14 -16.66
N GLU A 111 24.72 3.86 -17.50
CA GLU A 111 26.19 3.75 -17.58
C GLU A 111 26.92 4.21 -16.30
N GLU A 112 26.31 5.09 -15.47
CA GLU A 112 26.89 5.51 -14.20
C GLU A 112 26.93 4.37 -13.17
N GLY A 113 26.02 3.41 -13.26
CA GLY A 113 25.96 2.26 -12.36
C GLY A 113 24.63 2.11 -11.65
N LEU A 114 24.65 1.28 -10.60
CA LEU A 114 23.52 0.96 -9.73
C LEU A 114 23.81 1.43 -8.31
N GLY A 115 22.80 1.85 -7.59
CA GLY A 115 23.01 2.28 -6.21
C GLY A 115 21.73 2.70 -5.53
N ALA A 116 21.85 3.55 -4.52
CA ALA A 116 20.73 3.96 -3.69
C ALA A 116 20.75 5.45 -3.36
N VAL A 117 19.56 5.97 -3.07
CA VAL A 117 19.33 7.32 -2.53
C VAL A 117 18.73 7.20 -1.15
N TYR A 118 19.39 7.79 -0.17
CA TYR A 118 18.97 7.86 1.22
C TYR A 118 18.33 9.23 1.46
N THR A 119 17.15 9.26 2.03
CA THR A 119 16.47 10.48 2.46
C THR A 119 16.42 10.50 3.99
N LEU A 120 17.13 11.47 4.58
CA LEU A 120 17.22 11.64 6.02
C LEU A 120 16.48 12.90 6.44
N THR A 121 15.74 12.83 7.53
CA THR A 121 14.97 13.94 8.10
C THR A 121 15.40 14.22 9.53
N ASN A 122 15.59 15.50 9.84
CA ASN A 122 15.74 15.96 11.21
C ASN A 122 14.34 16.17 11.80
N PRO A 123 13.91 15.39 12.80
CA PRO A 123 12.56 15.47 13.36
C PRO A 123 12.26 16.76 14.14
N GLU A 124 13.29 17.52 14.54
CA GLU A 124 13.12 18.79 15.25
C GLU A 124 12.98 19.98 14.29
N THR A 125 13.79 20.02 13.22
CA THR A 125 13.80 21.14 12.26
C THR A 125 12.98 20.86 11.00
N PHE A 126 12.60 19.60 10.76
CA PHE A 126 11.97 19.11 9.52
C PHE A 126 12.82 19.34 8.26
N GLU A 127 14.09 19.58 8.42
CA GLU A 127 15.02 19.66 7.30
C GLU A 127 15.34 18.26 6.76
N MET A 128 15.38 18.14 5.44
CA MET A 128 15.72 16.90 4.74
C MET A 128 17.04 17.01 4.02
N VAL A 129 17.79 15.92 4.04
CA VAL A 129 19.03 15.73 3.26
C VAL A 129 18.91 14.46 2.43
N HIS A 130 19.34 14.54 1.18
CA HIS A 130 19.37 13.39 0.28
C HIS A 130 20.82 13.01 -0.01
N VAL A 131 21.17 11.74 0.19
CA VAL A 131 22.51 11.20 -0.08
C VAL A 131 22.39 10.17 -1.19
N LYS A 132 23.16 10.36 -2.26
CA LYS A 132 23.24 9.43 -3.41
C LYS A 132 24.56 8.67 -3.33
N ALA A 133 24.49 7.33 -3.39
CA ALA A 133 25.65 6.46 -3.53
C ALA A 133 25.49 5.56 -4.75
N VAL A 134 26.52 5.46 -5.59
CA VAL A 134 26.50 4.69 -6.83
C VAL A 134 27.67 3.75 -6.88
N SER A 135 27.42 2.46 -7.09
CA SER A 135 28.44 1.48 -7.45
C SER A 135 28.58 1.43 -8.97
N PRO A 136 29.76 1.69 -9.52
CA PRO A 136 29.97 1.65 -10.97
C PRO A 136 29.98 0.22 -11.53
N ASN A 137 30.18 -0.79 -10.67
CA ASN A 137 30.16 -2.19 -11.07
C ASN A 137 28.70 -2.69 -11.18
N ARG A 138 28.19 -2.80 -12.40
CA ARG A 138 26.82 -3.27 -12.64
C ARG A 138 26.64 -4.77 -12.45
N GLU A 139 27.69 -5.57 -12.63
CA GLU A 139 27.59 -7.04 -12.46
C GLU A 139 27.45 -7.39 -10.98
N GLN A 140 28.22 -6.71 -10.13
CA GLN A 140 28.21 -6.92 -8.69
C GLN A 140 28.26 -5.56 -7.96
N PRO A 141 27.13 -4.82 -7.94
CA PRO A 141 27.07 -3.53 -7.26
C PRO A 141 27.09 -3.73 -5.74
N VAL A 142 27.99 -3.01 -5.07
CA VAL A 142 28.21 -3.15 -3.62
C VAL A 142 28.11 -1.80 -2.94
N LEU A 143 27.39 -1.75 -1.80
CA LEU A 143 27.32 -0.62 -0.87
C LEU A 143 27.49 -1.11 0.57
N PRO A 144 27.96 -0.29 1.51
CA PRO A 144 27.91 -0.64 2.93
C PRO A 144 26.49 -0.56 3.46
N SER A 145 26.13 -1.48 4.38
CA SER A 145 24.84 -1.45 5.08
C SER A 145 24.79 -0.33 6.12
N ALA A 146 23.61 0.21 6.35
CA ALA A 146 23.29 1.17 7.40
C ALA A 146 22.39 0.58 8.50
N CYS A 147 22.26 -0.74 8.57
CA CYS A 147 21.42 -1.43 9.55
C CYS A 147 21.85 -1.21 11.01
N ASP A 148 23.12 -0.95 11.27
CA ASP A 148 23.64 -0.56 12.58
C ASP A 148 23.29 0.87 12.97
N LEU A 149 22.97 1.71 11.98
CA LEU A 149 22.54 3.09 12.18
C LEU A 149 21.01 3.16 12.36
N TRP A 150 20.24 2.46 11.54
CA TRP A 150 18.77 2.46 11.58
C TRP A 150 18.21 1.06 11.35
N ASP A 151 17.39 0.57 12.27
CA ASP A 151 16.75 -0.75 12.14
C ASP A 151 15.89 -0.87 10.87
N ILE A 152 15.24 0.22 10.45
CA ILE A 152 14.40 0.24 9.23
C ILE A 152 15.22 0.03 7.95
N ALA A 153 16.53 0.34 7.98
CA ALA A 153 17.41 0.11 6.84
C ALA A 153 17.42 -1.36 6.41
N ASN A 154 17.20 -2.29 7.35
CA ASN A 154 17.11 -3.72 7.04
C ASN A 154 16.09 -4.00 5.93
N PHE A 155 14.88 -3.47 6.04
CA PHE A 155 13.84 -3.70 5.04
C PHE A 155 14.09 -2.94 3.74
N TYR A 156 14.53 -1.70 3.82
CA TYR A 156 14.81 -0.88 2.64
C TYR A 156 15.99 -1.43 1.81
N GLU A 157 17.07 -1.86 2.46
CA GLU A 157 18.22 -2.44 1.78
C GLU A 157 17.88 -3.77 1.12
N ARG A 158 17.03 -4.60 1.75
CA ARG A 158 16.48 -5.81 1.14
C ARG A 158 15.63 -5.52 -0.08
N GLU A 159 14.81 -4.46 -0.06
CA GLU A 159 14.04 -4.01 -1.22
C GLU A 159 14.97 -3.61 -2.38
N VAL A 160 16.00 -2.82 -2.10
CA VAL A 160 16.97 -2.41 -3.12
C VAL A 160 17.77 -3.61 -3.67
N TYR A 161 18.13 -4.55 -2.81
CA TYR A 161 18.74 -5.81 -3.25
C TYR A 161 17.77 -6.60 -4.14
N ASP A 162 16.52 -6.73 -3.70
CA ASP A 162 15.51 -7.55 -4.38
C ASP A 162 15.23 -7.08 -5.81
N PHE A 163 15.13 -5.76 -6.02
CA PHE A 163 14.78 -5.18 -7.30
C PHE A 163 15.96 -4.80 -8.19
N TYR A 164 17.12 -4.47 -7.60
CA TYR A 164 18.29 -3.97 -8.33
C TYR A 164 19.52 -4.85 -8.18
N GLY A 165 19.56 -5.76 -7.22
CA GLY A 165 20.69 -6.62 -6.94
C GLY A 165 21.90 -5.91 -6.33
N VAL A 166 21.68 -4.80 -5.64
CA VAL A 166 22.74 -4.10 -4.90
C VAL A 166 23.01 -4.89 -3.62
N ILE A 167 24.25 -5.34 -3.45
CA ILE A 167 24.68 -6.10 -2.29
C ILE A 167 25.11 -5.12 -1.18
N PHE A 168 24.43 -5.19 -0.05
CA PHE A 168 24.75 -4.39 1.13
C PHE A 168 25.67 -5.20 2.06
N VAL A 169 26.93 -4.77 2.14
CA VAL A 169 27.95 -5.43 2.97
C VAL A 169 27.66 -5.20 4.44
N ASN A 170 27.77 -6.26 5.24
CA ASN A 170 27.42 -6.32 6.67
C ASN A 170 25.92 -6.18 6.96
N HIS A 171 25.07 -6.36 5.97
CA HIS A 171 23.63 -6.51 6.22
C HIS A 171 23.36 -7.85 6.93
N PRO A 172 22.59 -7.88 8.02
CA PRO A 172 22.42 -9.11 8.83
C PRO A 172 21.59 -10.19 8.14
N ASP A 173 20.72 -9.83 7.18
CA ASP A 173 19.79 -10.74 6.49
C ASP A 173 19.42 -10.20 5.12
N LEU A 174 20.27 -10.38 4.11
CA LEU A 174 20.06 -9.83 2.76
C LEU A 174 19.29 -10.80 1.86
N ARG A 175 18.17 -11.37 2.34
CA ARG A 175 17.23 -12.14 1.52
C ARG A 175 16.31 -11.21 0.72
N ARG A 176 15.68 -11.74 -0.34
CA ARG A 176 14.58 -11.05 -1.01
C ARG A 176 13.45 -10.74 -0.02
N ILE A 177 12.62 -9.75 -0.32
CA ILE A 177 11.54 -9.31 0.56
C ILE A 177 10.17 -9.28 -0.12
N PHE A 178 10.10 -8.90 -1.39
CA PHE A 178 8.86 -8.81 -2.17
C PHE A 178 8.72 -9.86 -3.25
N LEU A 179 9.82 -10.24 -3.90
CA LEU A 179 9.84 -11.30 -4.89
C LEU A 179 10.06 -12.65 -4.20
N ARG A 180 9.58 -13.71 -4.85
CA ARG A 180 9.84 -15.08 -4.43
C ARG A 180 11.34 -15.38 -4.41
N GLU A 181 11.80 -16.23 -3.53
CA GLU A 181 13.24 -16.59 -3.45
C GLU A 181 13.78 -17.30 -4.70
N ASP A 182 12.91 -18.00 -5.42
CA ASP A 182 13.22 -18.66 -6.69
C ASP A 182 13.15 -17.73 -7.91
N TRP A 183 12.85 -16.45 -7.72
CA TRP A 183 12.84 -15.46 -8.80
C TRP A 183 14.24 -15.22 -9.35
N VAL A 184 14.38 -15.26 -10.68
CA VAL A 184 15.67 -15.05 -11.37
C VAL A 184 15.75 -13.64 -11.93
N GLY A 185 16.83 -12.92 -11.58
CA GLY A 185 17.11 -11.56 -12.03
C GLY A 185 16.59 -10.46 -11.11
N PHE A 186 16.65 -9.21 -11.61
CA PHE A 186 16.35 -8.00 -10.86
C PHE A 186 15.49 -7.07 -11.73
N PRO A 187 14.16 -7.04 -11.52
CA PRO A 187 13.21 -6.52 -12.49
C PRO A 187 13.28 -5.01 -12.74
N PHE A 188 13.89 -4.23 -11.84
CA PHE A 188 13.99 -2.78 -12.00
C PHE A 188 15.30 -2.33 -12.65
N ARG A 189 16.20 -3.26 -12.94
CA ARG A 189 17.34 -2.95 -13.82
C ARG A 189 16.86 -2.69 -15.24
N LYS A 190 17.44 -1.68 -15.89
CA LYS A 190 17.13 -1.32 -17.28
C LYS A 190 17.65 -2.32 -18.30
N ASP A 191 18.63 -3.13 -17.92
CA ASP A 191 19.27 -4.17 -18.74
C ASP A 191 18.76 -5.59 -18.45
N ASP A 192 17.87 -5.77 -17.48
CA ASP A 192 17.26 -7.06 -17.16
C ASP A 192 15.89 -7.22 -17.84
N LYS A 193 15.60 -8.45 -18.24
CA LYS A 193 14.31 -8.87 -18.81
C LYS A 193 13.78 -10.07 -18.02
N PRO A 194 13.22 -9.82 -16.86
CA PRO A 194 12.81 -10.87 -15.95
C PRO A 194 11.69 -11.76 -16.51
N GLU A 195 10.86 -11.25 -17.41
CA GLU A 195 9.77 -12.02 -18.01
C GLU A 195 10.30 -13.24 -18.78
N GLU A 196 11.39 -13.07 -19.54
CA GLU A 196 12.00 -14.14 -20.33
C GLU A 196 12.63 -15.25 -19.43
N LYS A 197 12.95 -14.92 -18.18
CA LYS A 197 13.65 -15.82 -17.25
C LYS A 197 12.71 -16.56 -16.30
N ASN A 198 11.50 -16.07 -16.09
CA ASN A 198 10.57 -16.51 -15.05
C ASN A 198 9.24 -17.06 -15.60
N GLU A 199 9.17 -17.38 -16.89
CA GLU A 199 7.94 -17.91 -17.55
C GLU A 199 7.42 -19.21 -16.92
N GLU A 200 8.30 -20.01 -16.31
CA GLU A 200 7.99 -21.34 -15.77
C GLU A 200 7.93 -21.38 -14.23
N ILE A 201 7.90 -20.24 -13.54
CA ILE A 201 7.72 -20.28 -12.06
C ILE A 201 6.37 -20.89 -11.74
N ALA A 202 6.40 -22.07 -11.15
CA ALA A 202 5.21 -22.82 -10.80
C ALA A 202 4.35 -22.06 -9.78
N VAL A 203 3.05 -22.00 -10.03
CA VAL A 203 2.08 -21.57 -9.03
C VAL A 203 2.00 -22.69 -7.97
N GLY A 204 2.56 -22.45 -6.80
CA GLY A 204 2.61 -23.43 -5.72
C GLY A 204 3.23 -22.83 -4.48
N ASP A 205 3.62 -23.69 -3.54
CA ASP A 205 4.27 -23.25 -2.31
C ASP A 205 5.57 -22.54 -2.62
N GLU A 206 5.71 -21.34 -2.09
CA GLU A 206 6.92 -20.54 -2.24
C GLU A 206 8.04 -21.16 -1.41
N PRO A 207 9.26 -21.37 -1.95
CA PRO A 207 10.39 -21.74 -1.14
C PRO A 207 10.74 -20.58 -0.20
N ILE A 208 10.76 -20.86 1.09
CA ILE A 208 11.14 -19.89 2.13
C ILE A 208 12.43 -20.35 2.76
N SER A 209 13.49 -19.56 2.66
CA SER A 209 14.78 -19.89 3.25
C SER A 209 14.77 -19.72 4.76
N ASP A 210 15.35 -20.67 5.45
CA ASP A 210 15.65 -20.60 6.88
C ASP A 210 17.04 -20.00 7.16
N LEU A 211 17.74 -19.56 6.12
CA LEU A 211 19.10 -19.06 6.20
C LEU A 211 19.16 -17.58 5.79
N ALA A 212 19.69 -16.75 6.66
CA ALA A 212 19.94 -15.34 6.41
C ALA A 212 21.36 -15.15 5.83
N PRO A 213 21.52 -14.71 4.57
CA PRO A 213 22.83 -14.40 4.00
C PRO A 213 23.35 -13.07 4.53
N CYS A 214 24.61 -13.08 4.96
CA CYS A 214 25.38 -11.88 5.33
C CYS A 214 26.61 -11.82 4.44
N TYR A 215 26.76 -10.73 3.71
CA TYR A 215 27.91 -10.50 2.82
C TYR A 215 28.94 -9.62 3.50
N THR A 216 30.21 -10.06 3.44
CA THR A 216 31.37 -9.29 3.91
C THR A 216 32.35 -9.08 2.76
N LEU A 217 33.09 -7.98 2.80
CA LEU A 217 34.10 -7.67 1.80
C LEU A 217 35.49 -8.04 2.33
N ASN A 218 36.19 -8.91 1.63
CA ASN A 218 37.56 -9.28 1.95
C ASN A 218 38.53 -8.15 1.57
N VAL A 219 39.74 -8.22 2.10
CA VAL A 219 40.83 -7.23 1.83
C VAL A 219 41.20 -7.18 0.34
N ASP A 220 41.01 -8.28 -0.38
CA ASP A 220 41.28 -8.37 -1.82
C ASP A 220 40.10 -7.89 -2.70
N GLY A 221 39.02 -7.40 -2.09
CA GLY A 221 37.81 -6.92 -2.77
C GLY A 221 36.83 -8.03 -3.18
N THR A 222 37.07 -9.29 -2.79
CA THR A 222 36.13 -10.37 -3.03
C THR A 222 35.00 -10.38 -1.97
N LEU A 223 33.79 -10.74 -2.39
CA LEU A 223 32.66 -10.93 -1.46
C LEU A 223 32.72 -12.32 -0.85
N HIS A 224 32.55 -12.38 0.44
CA HIS A 224 32.30 -13.60 1.20
C HIS A 224 30.89 -13.60 1.74
N CYS A 225 30.15 -14.72 1.63
CA CYS A 225 28.80 -14.85 2.12
C CYS A 225 28.76 -15.92 3.22
N GLU A 226 28.30 -15.53 4.38
CA GLU A 226 27.98 -16.44 5.49
C GLU A 226 26.46 -16.56 5.61
N HIS A 227 25.99 -17.76 6.00
CA HIS A 227 24.57 -18.03 6.19
C HIS A 227 24.30 -18.32 7.66
N THR A 228 23.44 -17.52 8.27
CA THR A 228 23.02 -17.68 9.67
C THR A 228 21.59 -18.25 9.72
N PRO A 229 21.33 -19.32 10.50
CA PRO A 229 19.98 -19.84 10.69
C PRO A 229 19.07 -18.79 11.31
N LEU A 230 17.87 -18.64 10.74
CA LEU A 230 16.84 -17.73 11.28
C LEU A 230 16.25 -18.26 12.57
N PHE A 231 16.04 -19.56 12.64
CA PHE A 231 15.48 -20.25 13.79
C PHE A 231 16.41 -21.42 14.14
N ALA A 232 16.43 -21.82 15.42
CA ALA A 232 17.12 -23.02 15.85
C ALA A 232 16.23 -24.26 15.60
N ASP A 233 16.85 -25.45 15.55
CA ASP A 233 16.14 -26.71 15.27
C ASP A 233 15.08 -27.06 16.34
N ASP A 234 15.21 -26.53 17.55
CA ASP A 234 14.30 -26.71 18.68
C ASP A 234 13.34 -25.53 18.90
N ASP A 235 13.38 -24.51 18.05
CA ASP A 235 12.44 -23.38 18.12
C ASP A 235 11.02 -23.81 17.73
N TYR A 236 10.04 -23.37 18.51
CA TYR A 236 8.64 -23.56 18.15
C TYR A 236 8.17 -22.37 17.29
N VAL A 237 8.06 -22.61 15.98
CA VAL A 237 7.70 -21.62 14.99
C VAL A 237 6.27 -21.85 14.49
N ILE A 238 5.45 -20.82 14.52
CA ILE A 238 4.09 -20.81 13.97
C ILE A 238 3.97 -19.83 12.80
N ASN A 239 3.07 -20.14 11.86
CA ASN A 239 2.75 -19.26 10.74
C ASN A 239 1.48 -18.46 11.03
N LEU A 240 1.55 -17.14 10.96
CA LEU A 240 0.43 -16.22 11.01
C LEU A 240 0.23 -15.61 9.61
N GLY A 241 -0.78 -16.05 8.90
CA GLY A 241 -1.01 -15.66 7.51
C GLY A 241 -0.47 -16.71 6.50
N PRO A 242 -0.47 -16.36 5.19
CA PRO A 242 -0.84 -15.08 4.55
C PRO A 242 -2.31 -14.67 4.69
N GLN A 243 -3.21 -15.56 5.07
CA GLN A 243 -4.59 -15.23 5.41
C GLN A 243 -4.84 -15.59 6.89
N HIS A 244 -4.92 -14.55 7.72
CA HIS A 244 -5.16 -14.68 9.15
C HIS A 244 -5.93 -13.48 9.69
N PRO A 245 -6.94 -13.64 10.56
CA PRO A 245 -7.73 -12.53 11.08
C PRO A 245 -6.90 -11.44 11.76
N SER A 246 -5.83 -11.80 12.47
CA SER A 246 -4.99 -10.86 13.21
C SER A 246 -4.14 -9.95 12.34
N THR A 247 -3.93 -10.26 11.06
CA THR A 247 -3.07 -9.47 10.17
C THR A 247 -3.85 -8.41 9.37
N HIS A 248 -5.18 -8.45 9.39
CA HIS A 248 -6.08 -7.54 8.67
C HIS A 248 -5.79 -7.38 7.18
N GLY A 249 -5.12 -8.35 6.58
CA GLY A 249 -4.73 -8.33 5.19
C GLY A 249 -3.87 -9.52 4.84
N VAL A 250 -3.25 -9.48 3.65
CA VAL A 250 -2.41 -10.58 3.15
C VAL A 250 -0.97 -10.34 3.58
N LEU A 251 -0.67 -10.77 4.80
CA LEU A 251 0.65 -10.66 5.42
C LEU A 251 0.99 -11.96 6.12
N HIS A 252 2.19 -12.47 5.90
CA HIS A 252 2.68 -13.70 6.49
C HIS A 252 3.81 -13.41 7.47
N PHE A 253 3.64 -13.90 8.70
CA PHE A 253 4.69 -13.91 9.71
C PHE A 253 5.05 -15.35 10.09
N ARG A 254 6.33 -15.68 10.01
CA ARG A 254 6.89 -16.83 10.71
C ARG A 254 7.32 -16.36 12.11
N THR A 255 6.67 -16.91 13.13
CA THR A 255 6.77 -16.37 14.48
C THR A 255 7.27 -17.43 15.45
N ARG A 256 8.42 -17.15 16.10
CA ARG A 256 8.91 -17.98 17.19
C ARG A 256 8.21 -17.56 18.48
N ILE A 257 7.66 -18.54 19.16
CA ILE A 257 6.96 -18.33 20.43
C ILE A 257 7.58 -19.14 21.56
N ASP A 258 7.54 -18.57 22.77
CA ASP A 258 7.83 -19.25 24.04
C ASP A 258 6.57 -19.17 24.92
N GLY A 259 5.78 -20.23 24.92
CA GLY A 259 4.42 -20.23 25.44
C GLY A 259 3.52 -19.28 24.65
N GLU A 260 3.07 -18.17 25.27
CA GLU A 260 2.27 -17.12 24.62
C GLU A 260 3.09 -15.87 24.26
N ILE A 261 4.40 -15.89 24.47
CA ILE A 261 5.29 -14.75 24.24
C ILE A 261 5.92 -14.91 22.85
N ILE A 262 5.76 -13.88 22.02
CA ILE A 262 6.47 -13.77 20.74
C ILE A 262 7.91 -13.33 21.03
N THR A 263 8.88 -14.13 20.59
CA THR A 263 10.31 -13.88 20.83
C THR A 263 11.05 -13.46 19.56
N LYS A 264 10.55 -13.87 18.37
CA LYS A 264 11.11 -13.48 17.07
C LYS A 264 10.01 -13.51 16.01
N ILE A 265 10.08 -12.57 15.07
CA ILE A 265 9.21 -12.52 13.91
C ILE A 265 10.08 -12.44 12.66
N ASP A 266 9.75 -13.25 11.67
CA ASP A 266 10.28 -13.21 10.31
C ASP A 266 9.13 -12.85 9.36
N PRO A 267 9.03 -11.59 8.89
CA PRO A 267 7.96 -11.15 8.02
C PRO A 267 8.22 -11.54 6.57
N HIS A 268 7.21 -12.11 5.92
CA HIS A 268 7.17 -12.37 4.49
C HIS A 268 6.16 -11.43 3.85
N LEU A 269 6.69 -10.47 3.09
CA LEU A 269 5.93 -9.47 2.34
C LEU A 269 5.76 -9.94 0.90
N GLY A 270 5.12 -9.12 0.06
CA GLY A 270 5.07 -9.41 -1.37
C GLY A 270 3.76 -10.01 -1.87
N TYR A 271 2.94 -10.64 -1.04
CA TYR A 271 1.67 -11.24 -1.47
C TYR A 271 0.71 -10.26 -2.14
N ILE A 272 0.79 -8.98 -1.80
CA ILE A 272 0.02 -7.89 -2.42
C ILE A 272 0.91 -6.95 -3.24
N HIS A 273 2.18 -7.28 -3.48
CA HIS A 273 3.06 -6.50 -4.36
C HIS A 273 2.59 -6.64 -5.80
N ARG A 274 2.32 -5.51 -6.46
CA ARG A 274 1.70 -5.45 -7.79
C ARG A 274 2.57 -4.77 -8.83
N SER A 275 3.85 -4.59 -8.56
CA SER A 275 4.83 -3.94 -9.46
C SER A 275 4.38 -2.55 -9.93
N ILE A 276 3.78 -1.76 -9.03
CA ILE A 276 3.21 -0.45 -9.38
C ILE A 276 4.27 0.48 -9.95
N GLU A 277 5.48 0.46 -9.40
CA GLU A 277 6.62 1.25 -9.87
C GLU A 277 7.01 0.86 -11.30
N LYS A 278 7.11 -0.44 -11.58
CA LYS A 278 7.45 -0.94 -12.91
C LYS A 278 6.38 -0.63 -13.94
N ILE A 279 5.11 -0.80 -13.58
CA ILE A 279 3.97 -0.43 -14.43
C ILE A 279 3.97 1.08 -14.71
N SER A 280 4.37 1.90 -13.73
CA SER A 280 4.39 3.36 -13.86
C SER A 280 5.43 3.85 -14.88
N GLU A 281 6.50 3.08 -15.12
CA GLU A 281 7.51 3.42 -16.15
C GLU A 281 6.90 3.45 -17.56
N ASP A 282 5.88 2.62 -17.84
CA ASP A 282 5.22 2.51 -19.14
C ASP A 282 4.00 3.44 -19.27
N LEU A 283 3.62 4.14 -18.21
CA LEU A 283 2.43 4.98 -18.17
C LEU A 283 2.77 6.48 -18.23
N THR A 284 1.85 7.26 -18.77
CA THR A 284 1.91 8.73 -18.63
C THR A 284 1.46 9.15 -17.23
N TYR A 285 1.91 10.32 -16.73
CA TYR A 285 1.53 10.83 -15.42
C TYR A 285 0.00 10.83 -15.14
N PRO A 286 -0.89 11.24 -16.08
CA PRO A 286 -2.33 11.11 -15.85
C PRO A 286 -2.82 9.65 -15.70
N GLN A 287 -2.16 8.69 -16.35
CA GLN A 287 -2.53 7.27 -16.25
C GLN A 287 -2.06 6.65 -14.92
N THR A 288 -0.92 7.08 -14.37
CA THR A 288 -0.43 6.59 -13.07
C THR A 288 -1.35 6.99 -11.91
N LEU A 289 -2.14 8.06 -12.05
CA LEU A 289 -3.11 8.45 -11.03
C LEU A 289 -4.08 7.32 -10.65
N ALA A 290 -4.43 6.44 -11.58
CA ALA A 290 -5.31 5.31 -11.31
C ALA A 290 -4.67 4.26 -10.38
N LEU A 291 -3.34 4.18 -10.34
CA LEU A 291 -2.61 3.26 -9.47
C LEU A 291 -2.57 3.75 -8.02
N THR A 292 -2.46 5.07 -7.82
CA THR A 292 -2.30 5.65 -6.48
C THR A 292 -3.50 5.41 -5.57
N ASP A 293 -4.72 5.42 -6.11
CA ASP A 293 -5.94 5.13 -5.34
C ASP A 293 -5.95 3.71 -4.76
N ARG A 294 -5.14 2.79 -5.32
CA ARG A 294 -5.09 1.37 -4.98
C ARG A 294 -3.87 0.96 -4.16
N MET A 295 -2.99 1.89 -3.84
CA MET A 295 -1.83 1.65 -2.96
C MET A 295 -2.30 1.43 -1.53
N ASP A 296 -2.78 2.49 -0.90
CA ASP A 296 -3.52 2.47 0.34
C ASP A 296 -4.97 2.87 0.05
N TYR A 297 -5.86 1.89 -0.09
CA TYR A 297 -7.26 2.16 -0.44
C TYR A 297 -8.06 2.83 0.69
N LEU A 298 -7.50 2.91 1.91
CA LEU A 298 -8.06 3.71 3.01
C LEU A 298 -7.58 5.16 2.99
N GLY A 299 -6.59 5.46 2.17
CA GLY A 299 -6.03 6.79 1.92
C GLY A 299 -6.08 7.21 0.44
N ALA A 300 -7.03 6.70 -0.34
CA ALA A 300 -7.10 6.91 -1.79
C ALA A 300 -7.07 8.41 -2.18
N MET A 301 -7.78 9.27 -1.44
CA MET A 301 -7.78 10.71 -1.69
C MET A 301 -6.39 11.32 -1.49
N GLN A 302 -5.75 11.02 -0.35
CA GLN A 302 -4.44 11.58 0.00
C GLN A 302 -3.36 11.10 -0.96
N ASN A 303 -3.31 9.80 -1.28
CA ASN A 303 -2.32 9.24 -2.21
C ASN A 303 -2.39 9.93 -3.58
N ARG A 304 -3.59 10.04 -4.10
CA ARG A 304 -3.81 10.69 -5.40
C ARG A 304 -3.57 12.20 -5.35
N HIS A 305 -3.98 12.88 -4.26
CA HIS A 305 -3.72 14.30 -4.07
C HIS A 305 -2.21 14.58 -4.01
N ALA A 306 -1.44 13.77 -3.29
CA ALA A 306 0.01 13.93 -3.20
C ALA A 306 0.68 13.88 -4.58
N LEU A 307 0.34 12.89 -5.41
CA LEU A 307 0.88 12.79 -6.77
C LEU A 307 0.42 13.96 -7.65
N CYS A 308 -0.86 14.35 -7.59
CA CYS A 308 -1.35 15.54 -8.32
C CYS A 308 -0.58 16.80 -7.92
N ALA A 309 -0.38 17.02 -6.62
CA ALA A 309 0.33 18.20 -6.11
C ALA A 309 1.81 18.21 -6.55
N CYS A 310 2.49 17.06 -6.53
CA CYS A 310 3.85 16.94 -7.05
C CYS A 310 3.95 17.30 -8.53
N ILE A 311 3.05 16.79 -9.36
CA ILE A 311 3.04 17.06 -10.80
C ILE A 311 2.68 18.53 -11.06
N GLU A 312 1.69 19.08 -10.37
CA GLU A 312 1.27 20.48 -10.46
C GLU A 312 2.43 21.42 -10.11
N GLN A 313 3.16 21.11 -9.03
CA GLN A 313 4.35 21.88 -8.63
C GLN A 313 5.46 21.80 -9.69
N ALA A 314 5.76 20.60 -10.20
CA ALA A 314 6.78 20.41 -11.22
C ALA A 314 6.45 21.12 -12.54
N MET A 315 5.17 21.16 -12.92
CA MET A 315 4.69 21.81 -14.14
C MET A 315 4.37 23.29 -13.97
N GLY A 316 4.37 23.83 -12.75
CA GLY A 316 3.94 25.19 -12.44
C GLY A 316 2.44 25.43 -12.69
N VAL A 317 1.61 24.41 -12.54
CA VAL A 317 0.16 24.51 -12.69
C VAL A 317 -0.46 25.11 -11.43
N GLU A 318 -1.19 26.22 -11.59
CA GLU A 318 -1.92 26.84 -10.49
C GLU A 318 -3.30 26.21 -10.32
N VAL A 319 -3.62 25.82 -9.11
CA VAL A 319 -4.92 25.29 -8.72
C VAL A 319 -5.68 26.35 -7.92
N SER A 320 -6.96 26.55 -8.22
CA SER A 320 -7.78 27.59 -7.54
C SER A 320 -7.97 27.27 -6.05
N ASP A 321 -8.09 28.32 -5.23
CA ASP A 321 -8.33 28.17 -3.78
C ASP A 321 -9.55 27.30 -3.46
N ARG A 322 -10.61 27.41 -4.27
CA ARG A 322 -11.81 26.58 -4.13
C ARG A 322 -11.49 25.08 -4.26
N VAL A 323 -10.69 24.70 -5.24
CA VAL A 323 -10.27 23.30 -5.45
C VAL A 323 -9.40 22.82 -4.29
N GLN A 324 -8.46 23.65 -3.81
CA GLN A 324 -7.62 23.31 -2.67
C GLN A 324 -8.46 23.03 -1.41
N VAL A 325 -9.44 23.88 -1.12
CA VAL A 325 -10.36 23.68 0.02
C VAL A 325 -11.18 22.39 -0.14
N ILE A 326 -11.69 22.11 -1.34
CA ILE A 326 -12.45 20.88 -1.58
C ILE A 326 -11.55 19.64 -1.38
N ARG A 327 -10.34 19.65 -1.94
CA ARG A 327 -9.36 18.57 -1.75
C ARG A 327 -9.09 18.33 -0.27
N THR A 328 -8.83 19.40 0.48
CA THR A 328 -8.59 19.31 1.93
C THR A 328 -9.79 18.71 2.68
N ILE A 329 -11.01 19.11 2.35
CA ILE A 329 -12.20 18.52 3.00
C ILE A 329 -12.33 17.05 2.67
N MET A 330 -12.12 16.65 1.42
CA MET A 330 -12.20 15.24 1.01
C MET A 330 -11.09 14.39 1.64
N ASP A 331 -9.88 14.93 1.73
CA ASP A 331 -8.74 14.26 2.41
C ASP A 331 -9.04 14.03 3.89
N GLU A 332 -9.60 15.03 4.59
CA GLU A 332 -9.92 14.89 6.01
C GLU A 332 -11.12 13.97 6.26
N LEU A 333 -12.11 13.95 5.37
CA LEU A 333 -13.19 12.96 5.42
C LEU A 333 -12.63 11.54 5.25
N GLN A 334 -11.72 11.34 4.30
CA GLN A 334 -11.05 10.04 4.10
C GLN A 334 -10.19 9.66 5.32
N ARG A 335 -9.52 10.62 5.93
CA ARG A 335 -8.75 10.38 7.17
C ARG A 335 -9.65 9.93 8.30
N ILE A 336 -10.80 10.56 8.48
CA ILE A 336 -11.79 10.15 9.49
C ILE A 336 -12.33 8.76 9.17
N ASP A 337 -12.61 8.47 7.91
CA ASP A 337 -13.04 7.17 7.41
C ASP A 337 -12.04 6.06 7.79
N SER A 338 -10.76 6.30 7.51
CA SER A 338 -9.65 5.41 7.86
C SER A 338 -9.50 5.20 9.37
N HIS A 339 -9.60 6.28 10.16
CA HIS A 339 -9.50 6.19 11.62
C HIS A 339 -10.67 5.44 12.25
N ILE A 340 -11.90 5.59 11.71
CA ILE A 340 -13.06 4.82 12.16
C ILE A 340 -12.85 3.33 11.87
N LEU A 341 -12.33 2.99 10.70
CA LEU A 341 -12.00 1.61 10.37
C LEU A 341 -10.95 1.03 11.31
N PHE A 342 -9.85 1.75 11.53
CA PHE A 342 -8.81 1.35 12.49
C PHE A 342 -9.41 1.07 13.88
N PHE A 343 -10.17 2.03 14.42
CA PHE A 343 -10.83 1.88 15.70
C PHE A 343 -11.74 0.63 15.73
N SER A 344 -12.55 0.46 14.69
CA SER A 344 -13.47 -0.68 14.58
C SER A 344 -12.74 -2.02 14.60
N CYS A 345 -11.69 -2.16 13.80
CA CYS A 345 -10.89 -3.37 13.76
C CYS A 345 -10.20 -3.66 15.10
N LEU A 346 -9.66 -2.64 15.76
CA LEU A 346 -9.10 -2.77 17.12
C LEU A 346 -10.14 -3.25 18.13
N CYS A 347 -11.37 -2.72 18.06
CA CYS A 347 -12.47 -3.18 18.89
C CYS A 347 -12.76 -4.66 18.68
N GLN A 348 -12.79 -5.11 17.43
CA GLN A 348 -13.03 -6.52 17.08
C GLN A 348 -11.94 -7.44 17.62
N ASP A 349 -10.67 -7.06 17.48
CA ASP A 349 -9.52 -7.83 17.97
C ASP A 349 -9.54 -7.98 19.48
N LEU A 350 -10.04 -6.98 20.20
CA LEU A 350 -10.20 -7.01 21.65
C LEU A 350 -11.53 -7.63 22.12
N GLY A 351 -12.35 -8.14 21.18
CA GLY A 351 -13.59 -8.85 21.46
C GLY A 351 -14.83 -7.96 21.62
N ALA A 352 -14.75 -6.68 21.23
CA ALA A 352 -15.85 -5.72 21.33
C ALA A 352 -16.61 -5.58 20.01
N THR A 353 -17.28 -6.65 19.55
CA THR A 353 -18.00 -6.69 18.27
C THR A 353 -19.05 -5.60 18.11
N THR A 354 -19.73 -5.20 19.19
CA THR A 354 -20.73 -4.11 19.14
C THR A 354 -20.08 -2.78 18.76
N ALA A 355 -18.93 -2.46 19.36
CA ALA A 355 -18.18 -1.23 19.04
C ALA A 355 -17.67 -1.26 17.58
N PHE A 356 -17.21 -2.41 17.10
CA PHE A 356 -16.88 -2.63 15.68
C PHE A 356 -18.05 -2.26 14.75
N LEU A 357 -19.26 -2.78 15.02
CA LEU A 357 -20.43 -2.50 14.19
C LEU A 357 -20.86 -1.03 14.22
N TYR A 358 -20.69 -0.35 15.36
CA TYR A 358 -20.99 1.08 15.48
C TYR A 358 -20.04 1.95 14.66
N GLY A 359 -18.77 1.60 14.63
CA GLY A 359 -17.84 2.27 13.75
C GLY A 359 -18.21 2.13 12.28
N PHE A 360 -18.53 0.94 11.83
CA PHE A 360 -18.98 0.72 10.45
C PHE A 360 -20.29 1.46 10.12
N ARG A 361 -21.24 1.53 11.05
CA ARG A 361 -22.45 2.36 10.92
C ARG A 361 -22.14 3.83 10.62
N ASP A 362 -21.15 4.39 11.31
CA ASP A 362 -20.80 5.80 11.16
C ASP A 362 -19.90 6.03 9.93
N ARG A 363 -19.07 5.05 9.57
CA ARG A 363 -18.26 5.03 8.35
C ARG A 363 -19.14 5.11 7.10
N GLU A 364 -20.26 4.41 7.05
CA GLU A 364 -21.20 4.42 5.91
C GLU A 364 -21.65 5.85 5.53
N LYS A 365 -21.81 6.75 6.50
CA LYS A 365 -22.19 8.15 6.24
C LYS A 365 -21.16 8.91 5.41
N ILE A 366 -19.86 8.62 5.59
CA ILE A 366 -18.79 9.19 4.79
C ILE A 366 -18.80 8.56 3.39
N LEU A 367 -18.94 7.25 3.30
CA LEU A 367 -18.99 6.53 2.03
C LEU A 367 -20.13 7.01 1.15
N ASP A 368 -21.31 7.35 1.74
CA ASP A 368 -22.42 7.95 1.03
C ASP A 368 -22.08 9.35 0.47
N ILE A 369 -21.33 10.18 1.23
CA ILE A 369 -20.86 11.48 0.76
C ILE A 369 -19.90 11.32 -0.43
N PHE A 370 -19.01 10.32 -0.37
CA PHE A 370 -18.10 10.01 -1.47
C PHE A 370 -18.86 9.53 -2.70
N GLU A 371 -19.80 8.61 -2.53
CA GLU A 371 -20.63 8.10 -3.63
C GLU A 371 -21.42 9.21 -4.32
N GLU A 372 -22.08 10.08 -3.55
CA GLU A 372 -22.82 11.23 -4.10
C GLU A 372 -21.90 12.22 -4.86
N THR A 373 -20.63 12.38 -4.44
CA THR A 373 -19.73 13.39 -4.96
C THR A 373 -18.86 12.89 -6.11
N CYS A 374 -18.30 11.68 -5.99
CA CYS A 374 -17.34 11.13 -6.98
C CYS A 374 -17.75 9.79 -7.58
N GLY A 375 -18.90 9.22 -7.18
CA GLY A 375 -19.43 7.97 -7.72
C GLY A 375 -18.74 6.71 -7.19
N GLY A 376 -17.73 6.86 -6.33
CA GLY A 376 -16.99 5.77 -5.70
C GLY A 376 -17.17 5.77 -4.19
N ARG A 377 -17.01 4.59 -3.56
CA ARG A 377 -17.06 4.43 -2.10
C ARG A 377 -15.69 4.15 -1.50
N LEU A 378 -14.80 3.54 -2.25
CA LEU A 378 -13.47 3.13 -1.82
C LEU A 378 -12.37 3.63 -2.76
N ILE A 379 -12.48 3.34 -4.06
CA ILE A 379 -11.59 3.84 -5.11
C ILE A 379 -12.27 5.07 -5.71
N LEU A 380 -11.79 6.24 -5.34
CA LEU A 380 -12.55 7.49 -5.48
C LEU A 380 -12.28 8.23 -6.78
N ASN A 381 -11.07 8.13 -7.32
CA ASN A 381 -10.67 8.69 -8.61
C ASN A 381 -11.04 10.17 -8.83
N TYR A 382 -10.95 10.97 -7.76
CA TYR A 382 -11.53 12.31 -7.71
C TYR A 382 -10.54 13.44 -7.97
N ASN A 383 -9.36 13.41 -7.34
CA ASN A 383 -8.31 14.41 -7.56
C ASN A 383 -7.68 14.22 -8.95
N MET A 384 -7.56 15.30 -9.72
CA MET A 384 -6.97 15.32 -11.07
C MET A 384 -5.92 16.42 -11.16
N ILE A 385 -4.92 16.27 -12.02
CA ILE A 385 -3.91 17.29 -12.25
C ILE A 385 -4.60 18.58 -12.72
N GLY A 386 -4.41 19.67 -11.98
CA GLY A 386 -5.02 20.97 -12.25
C GLY A 386 -6.44 21.16 -11.69
N GLY A 387 -7.03 20.16 -11.03
CA GLY A 387 -8.39 20.30 -10.51
C GLY A 387 -9.01 19.05 -9.89
N LEU A 388 -10.29 18.87 -10.14
CA LEU A 388 -11.12 17.76 -9.68
C LEU A 388 -11.84 17.14 -10.88
N ALA A 389 -12.17 15.86 -10.80
CA ALA A 389 -12.92 15.14 -11.84
C ALA A 389 -14.34 15.71 -12.00
N TYR A 390 -14.97 16.04 -10.87
CA TYR A 390 -16.34 16.56 -10.81
C TYR A 390 -16.43 17.67 -9.76
N ASP A 391 -17.47 18.52 -9.87
CA ASP A 391 -17.79 19.46 -8.79
C ASP A 391 -18.47 18.73 -7.64
N ILE A 392 -18.48 19.34 -6.46
CA ILE A 392 -19.18 18.79 -5.28
C ILE A 392 -20.68 18.70 -5.54
N HIS A 393 -21.30 17.65 -4.99
CA HIS A 393 -22.75 17.48 -5.05
C HIS A 393 -23.48 18.66 -4.35
N PRO A 394 -24.63 19.12 -4.83
CA PRO A 394 -25.36 20.24 -4.22
C PRO A 394 -25.63 20.10 -2.71
N ASN A 395 -25.84 18.87 -2.25
CA ASN A 395 -26.06 18.56 -0.84
C ASN A 395 -24.79 18.37 -0.02
N PHE A 396 -23.60 18.42 -0.63
CA PHE A 396 -22.32 18.10 0.00
C PHE A 396 -22.11 18.84 1.34
N GLN A 397 -22.26 20.18 1.33
CA GLN A 397 -22.07 20.97 2.55
C GLN A 397 -23.05 20.59 3.68
N HIS A 398 -24.29 20.28 3.32
CA HIS A 398 -25.30 19.84 4.30
C HIS A 398 -24.90 18.49 4.91
N ARG A 399 -24.61 17.50 4.07
CA ARG A 399 -24.21 16.16 4.47
C ARG A 399 -22.96 16.16 5.36
N VAL A 400 -21.93 16.93 4.99
CA VAL A 400 -20.70 17.05 5.81
C VAL A 400 -20.99 17.66 7.17
N LYS A 401 -21.81 18.72 7.27
CA LYS A 401 -22.18 19.33 8.55
C LYS A 401 -23.02 18.39 9.43
N GLU A 402 -23.93 17.67 8.83
CA GLU A 402 -24.74 16.64 9.49
C GLU A 402 -23.83 15.53 10.04
N PHE A 403 -22.91 15.01 9.22
CA PHE A 403 -21.93 14.03 9.61
C PHE A 403 -21.09 14.50 10.80
N ILE A 404 -20.52 15.71 10.75
CA ILE A 404 -19.70 16.26 11.85
C ILE A 404 -20.50 16.32 13.15
N THR A 405 -21.78 16.69 13.10
CA THR A 405 -22.64 16.77 14.28
C THR A 405 -22.87 15.39 14.87
N THR A 406 -23.25 14.42 14.03
CA THR A 406 -23.48 13.03 14.43
C THR A 406 -22.19 12.39 14.97
N MET A 407 -21.05 12.62 14.31
CA MET A 407 -19.79 12.00 14.71
C MET A 407 -19.34 12.44 16.11
N ARG A 408 -19.60 13.69 16.48
CA ARG A 408 -19.32 14.17 17.86
C ARG A 408 -20.15 13.45 18.94
N GLU A 409 -21.32 13.00 18.59
CA GLU A 409 -22.16 12.17 19.47
C GLU A 409 -21.67 10.72 19.49
N SER A 410 -21.33 10.17 18.33
CA SER A 410 -20.78 8.82 18.19
C SER A 410 -19.45 8.64 18.94
N LEU A 411 -18.59 9.66 18.99
CA LEU A 411 -17.36 9.59 19.75
C LEU A 411 -17.59 9.40 21.26
N LYS A 412 -18.65 10.02 21.83
CA LYS A 412 -19.03 9.79 23.23
C LYS A 412 -19.55 8.37 23.43
N GLU A 413 -20.34 7.88 22.46
CA GLU A 413 -20.82 6.50 22.48
C GLU A 413 -19.66 5.50 22.43
N TYR A 414 -18.60 5.77 21.61
CA TYR A 414 -17.40 4.94 21.56
C TYR A 414 -16.64 4.94 22.90
N ASP A 415 -16.54 6.10 23.55
CA ASP A 415 -15.94 6.19 24.88
C ASP A 415 -16.71 5.36 25.90
N ASP A 416 -18.03 5.43 25.91
CA ASP A 416 -18.87 4.71 26.86
C ASP A 416 -18.81 3.18 26.66
N ILE A 417 -18.83 2.69 25.41
CA ILE A 417 -18.91 1.25 25.13
C ILE A 417 -17.54 0.56 25.06
N PHE A 418 -16.47 1.28 24.73
CA PHE A 418 -15.16 0.69 24.50
C PHE A 418 -14.04 1.32 25.33
N THR A 419 -13.64 2.57 25.08
CA THR A 419 -12.47 3.17 25.76
C THR A 419 -12.68 3.31 27.28
N GLY A 420 -13.89 3.58 27.71
CA GLY A 420 -14.29 3.60 29.12
C GLY A 420 -14.49 2.21 29.74
N ASN A 421 -14.50 1.14 28.95
CA ASN A 421 -14.75 -0.22 29.42
C ASN A 421 -13.55 -0.75 30.25
N VAL A 422 -13.85 -1.32 31.42
CA VAL A 422 -12.83 -1.85 32.34
C VAL A 422 -12.02 -2.97 31.70
N ILE A 423 -12.64 -3.83 30.89
CA ILE A 423 -11.97 -4.95 30.22
C ILE A 423 -10.94 -4.41 29.23
N PHE A 424 -11.33 -3.43 28.40
CA PHE A 424 -10.41 -2.78 27.47
C PHE A 424 -9.24 -2.13 28.23
N GLN A 425 -9.54 -1.31 29.26
CA GLN A 425 -8.52 -0.63 30.03
C GLN A 425 -7.54 -1.59 30.69
N THR A 426 -8.02 -2.74 31.20
CA THR A 426 -7.17 -3.76 31.81
C THR A 426 -6.25 -4.42 30.79
N ARG A 427 -6.72 -4.62 29.56
CA ARG A 427 -5.94 -5.26 28.46
C ARG A 427 -4.97 -4.28 27.78
N ALA A 428 -5.28 -2.98 27.75
CA ALA A 428 -4.53 -1.98 26.98
C ALA A 428 -3.53 -1.17 27.79
N LYS A 429 -3.79 -0.94 29.11
CA LYS A 429 -2.89 -0.14 29.96
C LYS A 429 -1.52 -0.80 30.12
N GLY A 430 -0.47 -0.05 29.82
CA GLY A 430 0.92 -0.52 29.91
C GLY A 430 1.38 -1.37 28.72
N VAL A 431 0.57 -1.48 27.66
CA VAL A 431 0.94 -2.10 26.40
C VAL A 431 1.15 -1.01 25.35
N GLY A 432 2.22 -1.10 24.58
CA GLY A 432 2.49 -0.13 23.52
C GLY A 432 2.90 1.25 24.05
N VAL A 433 3.77 1.29 25.02
CA VAL A 433 4.32 2.53 25.64
C VAL A 433 5.56 2.99 24.89
#